data_f0f373def56b4d7e81b89c1a06064a61
#
_entry.id   f0f373def56b4d7e81b89c1a06064a61
#
_cell.length_a   1.000
_cell.length_b   1.000
_cell.length_c   1.000
_cell.angle_alpha   90.00
_cell.angle_beta   90.00
_cell.angle_gamma   90.00
#
_symmetry.space_group_name_H-M   'P 1'
#
loop_
_entity.id
_entity.type
_entity.pdbx_description
1 polymer ?
#
loop_
_entity_poly.entity_id
_entity_poly.type
_entity_poly.pdbx_seq_one_letter_code
_entity_poly.pdbx_strand_id
1 'polypeptide(L)'
;AAGAAGADTRTPALFATGPEQKNTFALVRAAEEGAEAFVSQHIGDMENAETYDAWLETKQRFEDLFELRTAEVACDLHPEYLTSKWAHAEATTASASSSAAPSDAAAPAPALPLTPVQHHHAHIAAVMGEHDLTDAVCGIAFDGTGYGVDGAIWGGEVLLANRTAFERFANFAYVPMPGGAAAIKHPLRMAYGVLWEYDLLEHPGAARTLEALGAQAGICEAMIDQGINTPMTSSVGRLFDAASALLGICTEPTYEGEGA
;
A
#
# COMPACT_ATOMS: atom_id res chain seq x y z
N ALA A 1 45.06 -9.71 20.85
CA ALA A 1 43.93 -9.09 21.51
C ALA A 1 42.79 -9.07 20.50
N ALA A 2 41.85 -10.05 20.60
CA ALA A 2 40.61 -10.04 19.87
C ALA A 2 39.77 -8.94 20.50
N GLY A 3 39.50 -7.86 19.74
CA GLY A 3 38.53 -6.84 20.15
C GLY A 3 37.15 -7.49 20.27
N ALA A 4 36.58 -7.45 21.46
CA ALA A 4 35.16 -7.73 21.63
C ALA A 4 34.41 -6.78 20.71
N ALA A 5 33.61 -7.32 19.78
CA ALA A 5 32.65 -6.51 19.04
C ALA A 5 31.77 -5.82 20.09
N GLY A 6 31.92 -4.49 20.22
CA GLY A 6 31.14 -3.71 21.17
C GLY A 6 29.66 -3.94 20.89
N ALA A 7 28.88 -4.15 21.93
CA ALA A 7 27.42 -4.22 21.80
C ALA A 7 26.95 -2.94 21.11
N ASP A 8 26.07 -3.08 20.10
CA ASP A 8 25.45 -1.92 19.45
C ASP A 8 24.66 -1.11 20.50
N THR A 9 25.15 0.09 20.78
CA THR A 9 24.61 0.97 21.82
C THR A 9 23.47 1.86 21.33
N ARG A 10 23.10 1.76 20.04
CA ARG A 10 22.02 2.54 19.43
C ARG A 10 20.68 2.17 20.04
N THR A 11 19.79 3.16 20.14
CA THR A 11 18.46 2.99 20.71
C THR A 11 17.57 2.11 19.78
N PRO A 12 16.89 1.08 20.31
CA PRO A 12 15.94 0.31 19.52
C PRO A 12 14.78 1.18 19.01
N ALA A 13 14.41 0.98 17.74
CA ALA A 13 13.33 1.71 17.08
C ALA A 13 12.45 0.77 16.24
N LEU A 14 11.16 1.11 16.14
CA LEU A 14 10.25 0.58 15.13
C LEU A 14 10.57 1.28 13.81
N PHE A 15 10.74 0.50 12.74
CA PHE A 15 10.87 0.99 11.39
C PHE A 15 9.55 0.76 10.63
N ALA A 16 8.83 1.84 10.29
CA ALA A 16 7.67 1.82 9.41
C ALA A 16 8.13 2.08 7.97
N THR A 17 8.00 1.09 7.09
CA THR A 17 8.63 1.08 5.76
C THR A 17 8.03 2.06 4.76
N GLY A 18 6.80 2.53 4.99
CA GLY A 18 6.04 3.32 4.02
C GLY A 18 5.46 2.48 2.87
N PRO A 19 4.61 3.11 2.04
CA PRO A 19 3.95 2.47 0.90
C PRO A 19 4.89 2.34 -0.31
N GLU A 20 4.38 1.81 -1.44
CA GLU A 20 5.11 1.68 -2.70
C GLU A 20 5.23 3.02 -3.44
N GLN A 21 4.12 3.79 -3.49
CA GLN A 21 4.09 5.07 -4.18
C GLN A 21 4.29 6.23 -3.22
N LYS A 22 4.96 7.28 -3.70
CA LYS A 22 5.23 8.53 -2.96
C LYS A 22 5.81 8.24 -1.57
N ASN A 23 6.71 7.26 -1.50
CA ASN A 23 7.22 6.72 -0.24
C ASN A 23 7.82 7.77 0.67
N THR A 24 7.45 7.67 1.94
CA THR A 24 8.14 8.16 3.11
C THR A 24 8.16 7.04 4.14
N PHE A 25 9.23 6.91 4.89
CA PHE A 25 9.30 5.99 6.02
C PHE A 25 9.39 6.73 7.34
N ALA A 26 9.24 6.01 8.44
CA ALA A 26 9.45 6.55 9.77
C ALA A 26 10.26 5.59 10.64
N LEU A 27 11.15 6.14 11.48
CA LEU A 27 11.76 5.46 12.61
C LEU A 27 11.14 6.02 13.89
N VAL A 28 10.65 5.14 14.75
CA VAL A 28 9.93 5.52 15.97
C VAL A 28 10.62 4.89 17.18
N ARG A 29 11.00 5.72 18.14
CA ARG A 29 11.55 5.26 19.43
C ARG A 29 10.63 5.61 20.59
N ALA A 30 10.70 4.84 21.66
CA ALA A 30 10.07 5.22 22.92
C ALA A 30 10.73 6.48 23.48
N ALA A 31 9.93 7.39 24.04
CA ALA A 31 10.36 8.58 24.76
C ALA A 31 9.87 8.53 26.19
N GLU A 32 10.29 9.47 27.04
CA GLU A 32 9.83 9.53 28.45
C GLU A 32 8.31 9.72 28.54
N GLU A 33 7.75 10.50 27.60
CA GLU A 33 6.31 10.65 27.44
C GLU A 33 5.93 10.28 26.01
N GLY A 34 5.40 9.06 25.79
CA GLY A 34 4.91 8.60 24.49
C GLY A 34 5.99 8.05 23.57
N ALA A 35 6.05 8.53 22.33
CA ALA A 35 6.98 8.11 21.31
C ALA A 35 7.46 9.29 20.45
N GLU A 36 8.68 9.19 19.94
CA GLU A 36 9.27 10.17 19.03
C GLU A 36 9.45 9.53 17.65
N ALA A 37 8.90 10.16 16.62
CA ALA A 37 8.94 9.69 15.25
C ALA A 37 9.82 10.60 14.37
N PHE A 38 10.72 9.98 13.63
CA PHE A 38 11.60 10.62 12.63
C PHE A 38 11.10 10.20 11.24
N VAL A 39 10.37 11.11 10.58
CA VAL A 39 9.82 10.85 9.25
C VAL A 39 10.81 11.29 8.17
N SER A 40 11.04 10.46 7.17
CA SER A 40 11.92 10.80 6.05
C SER A 40 11.34 11.90 5.16
N GLN A 41 12.20 12.50 4.35
CA GLN A 41 11.73 13.25 3.18
C GLN A 41 10.98 12.32 2.22
N HIS A 42 10.25 12.91 1.28
CA HIS A 42 9.69 12.18 0.14
C HIS A 42 10.81 11.50 -0.64
N ILE A 43 10.76 10.19 -0.83
CA ILE A 43 11.76 9.40 -1.53
C ILE A 43 11.33 9.14 -2.97
N GLY A 44 10.06 8.82 -3.18
CA GLY A 44 9.47 8.57 -4.49
C GLY A 44 8.82 7.20 -4.60
N ASP A 45 8.55 6.80 -5.83
CA ASP A 45 7.90 5.52 -6.13
C ASP A 45 8.94 4.40 -6.19
N MET A 46 8.69 3.27 -5.50
CA MET A 46 9.61 2.13 -5.40
C MET A 46 9.66 1.27 -6.67
N GLU A 47 9.19 1.79 -7.81
CA GLU A 47 9.09 1.03 -9.07
C GLU A 47 10.45 0.80 -9.74
N ASN A 48 11.51 1.47 -9.30
CA ASN A 48 12.85 1.35 -9.90
C ASN A 48 13.94 1.14 -8.85
N ALA A 49 15.06 0.58 -9.30
CA ALA A 49 16.18 0.23 -8.43
C ALA A 49 16.83 1.44 -7.77
N GLU A 50 16.92 2.57 -8.46
CA GLU A 50 17.55 3.79 -7.95
C GLU A 50 16.77 4.36 -6.76
N THR A 51 15.44 4.38 -6.83
CA THR A 51 14.59 4.83 -5.71
C THR A 51 14.67 3.87 -4.54
N TYR A 52 14.68 2.55 -4.81
CA TYR A 52 14.83 1.53 -3.78
C TYR A 52 16.20 1.63 -3.08
N ASP A 53 17.29 1.81 -3.82
CA ASP A 53 18.63 2.00 -3.25
C ASP A 53 18.68 3.29 -2.42
N ALA A 54 18.10 4.40 -2.90
CA ALA A 54 18.00 5.66 -2.16
C ALA A 54 17.21 5.50 -0.86
N TRP A 55 16.16 4.67 -0.86
CA TRP A 55 15.38 4.34 0.33
C TRP A 55 16.23 3.60 1.37
N LEU A 56 16.99 2.56 0.97
CA LEU A 56 17.92 1.84 1.84
C LEU A 56 19.00 2.75 2.41
N GLU A 57 19.64 3.56 1.56
CA GLU A 57 20.66 4.50 2.01
C GLU A 57 20.11 5.55 3.00
N THR A 58 18.90 6.05 2.73
CA THR A 58 18.27 7.05 3.59
C THR A 58 17.92 6.43 4.95
N LYS A 59 17.39 5.19 4.97
CA LYS A 59 17.16 4.44 6.21
C LYS A 59 18.44 4.35 7.03
N GLN A 60 19.55 3.91 6.42
CA GLN A 60 20.84 3.79 7.13
C GLN A 60 21.32 5.14 7.68
N ARG A 61 21.20 6.21 6.87
CA ARG A 61 21.57 7.56 7.31
C ARG A 61 20.74 8.05 8.50
N PHE A 62 19.45 7.72 8.54
CA PHE A 62 18.60 8.06 9.69
C PHE A 62 18.98 7.27 10.93
N GLU A 63 19.28 5.97 10.79
CA GLU A 63 19.75 5.15 11.90
C GLU A 63 21.05 5.71 12.49
N ASP A 64 21.98 6.12 11.63
CA ASP A 64 23.26 6.67 12.07
C ASP A 64 23.12 8.08 12.68
N LEU A 65 22.30 8.95 12.06
CA LEU A 65 22.11 10.34 12.48
C LEU A 65 21.41 10.45 13.85
N PHE A 66 20.40 9.61 14.08
CA PHE A 66 19.60 9.64 15.30
C PHE A 66 20.01 8.58 16.33
N GLU A 67 21.12 7.87 16.06
CA GLU A 67 21.66 6.79 16.92
C GLU A 67 20.61 5.70 17.19
N LEU A 68 19.84 5.33 16.16
CA LEU A 68 18.79 4.33 16.21
C LEU A 68 19.26 3.02 15.55
N ARG A 69 18.64 1.91 15.94
CA ARG A 69 18.69 0.64 15.22
C ARG A 69 17.30 0.08 15.06
N THR A 70 17.01 -0.43 13.89
CA THR A 70 15.76 -1.16 13.68
C THR A 70 15.70 -2.38 14.60
N ALA A 71 14.64 -2.48 15.38
CA ALA A 71 14.37 -3.58 16.31
C ALA A 71 13.00 -4.24 16.06
N GLU A 72 12.11 -3.55 15.34
CA GLU A 72 10.79 -4.00 14.92
C GLU A 72 10.45 -3.34 13.58
N VAL A 73 9.64 -3.99 12.74
CA VAL A 73 9.26 -3.49 11.43
C VAL A 73 7.74 -3.47 11.30
N ALA A 74 7.19 -2.37 10.79
CA ALA A 74 5.83 -2.27 10.29
C ALA A 74 5.85 -2.03 8.77
N CYS A 75 5.03 -2.76 8.01
CA CYS A 75 4.94 -2.61 6.56
C CYS A 75 3.49 -2.63 6.09
N ASP A 76 3.25 -2.19 4.85
CA ASP A 76 1.95 -2.35 4.21
C ASP A 76 1.58 -3.83 4.08
N LEU A 77 0.29 -4.14 4.16
CA LEU A 77 -0.24 -5.49 3.98
C LEU A 77 -0.05 -6.02 2.54
N HIS A 78 0.22 -5.14 1.57
CA HIS A 78 0.36 -5.52 0.16
C HIS A 78 1.59 -6.41 -0.05
N PRO A 79 1.41 -7.69 -0.51
CA PRO A 79 2.49 -8.67 -0.55
C PRO A 79 3.56 -8.37 -1.62
N GLU A 80 3.19 -7.62 -2.65
CA GLU A 80 4.07 -7.36 -3.80
C GLU A 80 4.88 -6.07 -3.69
N TYR A 81 4.59 -5.18 -2.71
CA TYR A 81 5.39 -3.98 -2.52
C TYR A 81 6.83 -4.32 -2.18
N LEU A 82 7.79 -3.63 -2.79
CA LEU A 82 9.22 -3.86 -2.54
C LEU A 82 9.57 -3.63 -1.07
N THR A 83 8.96 -2.62 -0.45
CA THR A 83 9.13 -2.32 0.98
C THR A 83 8.59 -3.43 1.88
N SER A 84 7.44 -4.04 1.52
CA SER A 84 6.88 -5.19 2.24
C SER A 84 7.73 -6.44 2.04
N LYS A 85 8.20 -6.71 0.81
CA LYS A 85 9.11 -7.82 0.52
C LYS A 85 10.40 -7.71 1.32
N TRP A 86 10.98 -6.50 1.40
CA TRP A 86 12.14 -6.25 2.23
C TRP A 86 11.85 -6.55 3.71
N ALA A 87 10.72 -6.06 4.24
CA ALA A 87 10.34 -6.29 5.63
C ALA A 87 10.19 -7.79 5.95
N HIS A 88 9.56 -8.55 5.06
CA HIS A 88 9.45 -10.01 5.21
C HIS A 88 10.80 -10.72 5.10
N ALA A 89 11.70 -10.27 4.23
CA ALA A 89 13.04 -10.82 4.10
C ALA A 89 13.86 -10.61 5.38
N GLU A 90 13.86 -9.41 5.95
CA GLU A 90 14.55 -9.09 7.22
C GLU A 90 14.00 -9.91 8.38
N ALA A 91 12.67 -10.04 8.50
CA ALA A 91 12.04 -10.85 9.52
C ALA A 91 12.39 -12.36 9.40
N THR A 92 12.66 -12.85 8.18
CA THR A 92 12.94 -14.27 7.89
C THR A 92 14.44 -14.58 7.97
N THR A 93 15.32 -13.68 7.53
CA THR A 93 16.78 -13.91 7.44
C THR A 93 17.38 -14.19 8.81
N ALA A 94 16.84 -13.58 9.86
CA ALA A 94 17.24 -13.85 11.23
C ALA A 94 16.90 -15.28 11.69
N SER A 95 15.91 -15.95 11.08
CA SER A 95 15.54 -17.34 11.41
C SER A 95 16.30 -18.39 10.59
N ALA A 96 16.75 -18.05 9.38
CA ALA A 96 17.39 -19.00 8.46
C ALA A 96 18.88 -19.30 8.80
N SER A 97 19.55 -18.45 9.58
CA SER A 97 20.92 -18.68 10.03
C SER A 97 21.06 -19.78 11.08
N SER A 98 19.95 -20.39 11.54
CA SER A 98 19.95 -21.45 12.56
C SER A 98 20.16 -22.87 12.02
N SER A 99 20.28 -23.08 10.68
CA SER A 99 20.37 -24.43 10.09
C SER A 99 21.75 -24.87 9.58
N ALA A 100 22.81 -24.07 9.77
CA ALA A 100 24.19 -24.44 9.40
C ALA A 100 25.00 -24.86 10.64
N ALA A 101 25.76 -25.95 10.51
CA ALA A 101 26.53 -26.60 11.54
C ALA A 101 27.58 -25.71 12.25
N PRO A 102 28.02 -26.05 13.47
CA PRO A 102 28.73 -25.17 14.37
C PRO A 102 30.18 -24.94 13.94
N SER A 103 30.51 -23.70 13.67
CA SER A 103 31.88 -23.22 13.81
C SER A 103 31.81 -21.82 14.45
N ASP A 104 32.67 -21.54 15.42
CA ASP A 104 32.80 -20.37 16.29
C ASP A 104 32.39 -19.00 15.67
N ALA A 105 31.14 -18.79 15.40
CA ALA A 105 30.57 -17.53 14.92
C ALA A 105 29.44 -17.10 15.86
N ALA A 106 29.32 -15.82 16.09
CA ALA A 106 28.33 -15.18 16.94
C ALA A 106 26.91 -15.74 16.71
N ALA A 107 26.13 -15.86 17.79
CA ALA A 107 24.73 -16.31 17.70
C ALA A 107 23.97 -15.49 16.64
N PRO A 108 23.12 -16.14 15.82
CA PRO A 108 22.33 -15.42 14.82
C PRO A 108 21.51 -14.33 15.49
N ALA A 109 21.44 -13.16 14.82
CA ALA A 109 20.58 -12.08 15.30
C ALA A 109 19.13 -12.59 15.40
N PRO A 110 18.37 -12.24 16.44
CA PRO A 110 16.98 -12.65 16.56
C PRO A 110 16.16 -12.06 15.40
N ALA A 111 15.19 -12.82 14.89
CA ALA A 111 14.25 -12.37 13.88
C ALA A 111 13.58 -11.06 14.34
N LEU A 112 13.45 -10.10 13.43
CA LEU A 112 12.77 -8.85 13.75
C LEU A 112 11.25 -9.12 13.82
N PRO A 113 10.56 -8.67 14.88
CA PRO A 113 9.10 -8.63 14.88
C PRO A 113 8.59 -7.84 13.68
N LEU A 114 7.59 -8.39 13.00
CA LEU A 114 6.99 -7.80 11.80
C LEU A 114 5.49 -7.63 12.00
N THR A 115 5.00 -6.42 11.74
CA THR A 115 3.59 -6.06 11.82
C THR A 115 3.10 -5.57 10.45
N PRO A 116 2.41 -6.40 9.66
CA PRO A 116 1.70 -5.94 8.47
C PRO A 116 0.50 -5.08 8.87
N VAL A 117 0.33 -3.93 8.21
CA VAL A 117 -0.73 -2.95 8.49
C VAL A 117 -1.62 -2.79 7.27
N GLN A 118 -2.94 -2.83 7.47
CA GLN A 118 -3.88 -2.56 6.40
C GLN A 118 -3.83 -1.08 6.01
N HIS A 119 -3.74 -0.80 4.71
CA HIS A 119 -3.46 0.51 4.13
C HIS A 119 -4.41 1.62 4.62
N HIS A 120 -5.71 1.40 4.52
CA HIS A 120 -6.72 2.40 4.90
C HIS A 120 -6.85 2.57 6.41
N HIS A 121 -6.56 1.51 7.19
CA HIS A 121 -6.43 1.64 8.63
C HIS A 121 -5.23 2.51 9.00
N ALA A 122 -4.11 2.40 8.28
CA ALA A 122 -2.96 3.27 8.48
C ALA A 122 -3.30 4.75 8.22
N HIS A 123 -4.06 5.06 7.16
CA HIS A 123 -4.55 6.42 6.91
C HIS A 123 -5.39 6.96 8.06
N ILE A 124 -6.34 6.17 8.56
CA ILE A 124 -7.20 6.59 9.70
C ILE A 124 -6.37 6.73 10.97
N ALA A 125 -5.48 5.78 11.27
CA ALA A 125 -4.62 5.85 12.43
C ALA A 125 -3.66 7.06 12.41
N ALA A 126 -3.19 7.46 11.23
CA ALA A 126 -2.38 8.66 11.06
C ALA A 126 -3.16 9.93 11.45
N VAL A 127 -4.40 10.08 10.96
CA VAL A 127 -5.28 11.19 11.34
C VAL A 127 -5.60 11.17 12.83
N MET A 128 -5.87 9.98 13.39
CA MET A 128 -6.08 9.84 14.84
C MET A 128 -4.85 10.26 15.64
N GLY A 129 -3.65 9.93 15.15
CA GLY A 129 -2.40 10.35 15.76
C GLY A 129 -2.17 11.86 15.71
N GLU A 130 -2.41 12.46 14.55
CA GLU A 130 -2.26 13.91 14.32
C GLU A 130 -3.18 14.75 15.23
N HIS A 131 -4.40 14.26 15.45
CA HIS A 131 -5.42 14.95 16.25
C HIS A 131 -5.54 14.43 17.70
N ASP A 132 -4.62 13.58 18.13
CA ASP A 132 -4.59 12.94 19.45
C ASP A 132 -5.93 12.26 19.84
N LEU A 133 -6.60 11.63 18.88
CA LEU A 133 -7.83 10.90 19.11
C LEU A 133 -7.50 9.53 19.72
N THR A 134 -8.07 9.25 20.90
CA THR A 134 -7.87 7.99 21.65
C THR A 134 -9.06 7.06 21.59
N ASP A 135 -10.26 7.60 21.40
CA ASP A 135 -11.49 6.83 21.28
C ASP A 135 -11.63 6.22 19.88
N ALA A 136 -12.50 5.21 19.76
CA ALA A 136 -12.84 4.65 18.47
C ALA A 136 -13.55 5.69 17.59
N VAL A 137 -13.21 5.70 16.30
CA VAL A 137 -13.74 6.63 15.31
C VAL A 137 -14.44 5.89 14.17
N CYS A 138 -15.35 6.57 13.50
CA CYS A 138 -15.82 6.18 12.18
C CYS A 138 -14.94 6.89 11.15
N GLY A 139 -13.97 6.16 10.60
CA GLY A 139 -13.05 6.67 9.58
C GLY A 139 -13.58 6.42 8.18
N ILE A 140 -13.54 7.45 7.33
CA ILE A 140 -13.82 7.35 5.89
C ILE A 140 -12.50 7.49 5.16
N ALA A 141 -12.09 6.44 4.42
CA ALA A 141 -10.86 6.41 3.67
C ALA A 141 -11.17 6.31 2.17
N PHE A 142 -10.90 7.40 1.45
CA PHE A 142 -11.01 7.48 0.00
C PHE A 142 -9.63 7.49 -0.63
N ASP A 143 -9.39 6.54 -1.52
CA ASP A 143 -8.07 6.30 -2.08
C ASP A 143 -8.16 5.77 -3.52
N GLY A 144 -7.02 5.81 -4.20
CA GLY A 144 -6.84 5.24 -5.54
C GLY A 144 -6.68 3.73 -5.51
N THR A 145 -5.85 3.22 -4.60
CA THR A 145 -5.58 1.77 -4.47
C THR A 145 -5.01 1.45 -3.10
N GLY A 146 -5.57 0.43 -2.45
CA GLY A 146 -5.00 -0.18 -1.25
C GLY A 146 -5.34 -1.67 -1.21
N TYR A 147 -4.47 -2.49 -0.64
CA TYR A 147 -4.69 -3.93 -0.57
C TYR A 147 -5.71 -4.27 0.51
N GLY A 148 -6.83 -4.87 0.10
CA GLY A 148 -7.87 -5.33 0.99
C GLY A 148 -7.54 -6.66 1.67
N VAL A 149 -8.03 -6.85 2.89
CA VAL A 149 -7.88 -8.13 3.62
C VAL A 149 -8.59 -9.31 2.93
N ASP A 150 -9.49 -9.02 2.00
CA ASP A 150 -10.21 -9.97 1.16
C ASP A 150 -9.54 -10.20 -0.22
N GLY A 151 -8.39 -9.56 -0.45
CA GLY A 151 -7.63 -9.63 -1.70
C GLY A 151 -8.16 -8.71 -2.81
N ALA A 152 -9.20 -7.92 -2.56
CA ALA A 152 -9.69 -6.92 -3.49
C ALA A 152 -8.91 -5.61 -3.38
N ILE A 153 -9.09 -4.72 -4.37
CA ILE A 153 -8.54 -3.37 -4.34
C ILE A 153 -9.53 -2.47 -3.60
N TRP A 154 -9.14 -2.04 -2.41
CA TRP A 154 -9.91 -1.10 -1.60
C TRP A 154 -9.57 0.36 -1.95
N GLY A 155 -10.43 1.29 -1.52
CA GLY A 155 -10.22 2.73 -1.67
C GLY A 155 -11.51 3.54 -1.57
N GLY A 156 -12.59 2.92 -1.06
CA GLY A 156 -13.86 3.59 -0.76
C GLY A 156 -14.46 3.00 0.51
N GLU A 157 -13.75 3.16 1.65
CA GLU A 157 -13.99 2.40 2.86
C GLU A 157 -14.55 3.27 3.99
N VAL A 158 -15.46 2.68 4.76
CA VAL A 158 -15.91 3.20 6.06
C VAL A 158 -15.49 2.20 7.12
N LEU A 159 -14.56 2.59 7.98
CA LEU A 159 -14.01 1.73 9.02
C LEU A 159 -14.40 2.25 10.41
N LEU A 160 -14.89 1.35 11.26
CA LEU A 160 -14.92 1.60 12.70
C LEU A 160 -13.55 1.23 13.25
N ALA A 161 -12.75 2.22 13.65
CA ALA A 161 -11.35 2.01 13.93
C ALA A 161 -10.92 2.66 15.24
N ASN A 162 -9.90 2.08 15.85
CA ASN A 162 -9.04 2.70 16.85
C ASN A 162 -7.59 2.64 16.34
N ARG A 163 -6.61 3.08 17.15
CA ARG A 163 -5.20 3.11 16.74
C ARG A 163 -4.57 1.74 16.45
N THR A 164 -5.20 0.64 16.85
CA THR A 164 -4.62 -0.72 16.76
C THR A 164 -5.49 -1.74 16.04
N ALA A 165 -6.77 -1.45 15.81
CA ALA A 165 -7.71 -2.38 15.21
C ALA A 165 -8.79 -1.63 14.42
N PHE A 166 -9.40 -2.32 13.48
CA PHE A 166 -10.53 -1.81 12.71
C PHE A 166 -11.54 -2.91 12.38
N GLU A 167 -12.77 -2.48 12.13
CA GLU A 167 -13.85 -3.28 11.53
C GLU A 167 -14.33 -2.55 10.26
N ARG A 168 -14.46 -3.26 9.16
CA ARG A 168 -15.01 -2.71 7.92
C ARG A 168 -16.52 -2.60 8.04
N PHE A 169 -17.02 -1.40 8.29
CA PHE A 169 -18.45 -1.15 8.48
C PHE A 169 -19.22 -1.06 7.15
N ALA A 170 -18.63 -0.38 6.16
CA ALA A 170 -19.20 -0.22 4.83
C ALA A 170 -18.11 0.05 3.78
N ASN A 171 -18.47 -0.10 2.52
CA ASN A 171 -17.64 0.24 1.36
C ASN A 171 -18.51 0.60 0.16
N PHE A 172 -17.92 1.28 -0.84
CA PHE A 172 -18.54 1.39 -2.14
C PHE A 172 -18.72 0.01 -2.77
N ALA A 173 -19.77 -0.14 -3.59
CA ALA A 173 -19.99 -1.39 -4.29
C ALA A 173 -18.76 -1.80 -5.09
N TYR A 174 -18.45 -3.08 -5.07
CA TYR A 174 -17.36 -3.61 -5.88
C TYR A 174 -17.71 -3.57 -7.37
N VAL A 175 -16.75 -3.15 -8.16
CA VAL A 175 -16.84 -3.20 -9.62
C VAL A 175 -15.61 -3.94 -10.17
N PRO A 176 -15.75 -4.70 -11.27
CA PRO A 176 -14.62 -5.35 -11.91
C PRO A 176 -13.69 -4.33 -12.58
N MET A 177 -12.39 -4.60 -12.52
CA MET A 177 -11.34 -3.77 -13.08
C MET A 177 -10.60 -4.52 -14.19
N PRO A 178 -11.14 -4.60 -15.43
CA PRO A 178 -10.60 -5.43 -16.48
C PRO A 178 -9.24 -4.94 -16.97
N GLY A 179 -8.22 -5.77 -16.75
CA GLY A 179 -6.82 -5.45 -17.03
C GLY A 179 -6.03 -5.00 -15.81
N GLY A 180 -6.63 -4.96 -14.61
CA GLY A 180 -5.92 -4.54 -13.40
C GLY A 180 -5.28 -3.15 -13.56
N ALA A 181 -3.97 -3.03 -13.35
CA ALA A 181 -3.24 -1.77 -13.50
C ALA A 181 -3.41 -1.08 -14.88
N ALA A 182 -3.72 -1.85 -15.95
CA ALA A 182 -4.00 -1.25 -17.25
C ALA A 182 -5.30 -0.42 -17.25
N ALA A 183 -6.28 -0.74 -16.39
CA ALA A 183 -7.51 0.02 -16.29
C ALA A 183 -7.30 1.40 -15.65
N ILE A 184 -6.24 1.59 -14.86
CA ILE A 184 -5.84 2.91 -14.34
C ILE A 184 -5.34 3.80 -15.48
N LYS A 185 -4.52 3.22 -16.38
CA LYS A 185 -3.96 3.93 -17.54
C LYS A 185 -4.97 4.14 -18.68
N HIS A 186 -6.05 3.37 -18.68
CA HIS A 186 -7.10 3.40 -19.69
C HIS A 186 -8.49 3.43 -19.02
N PRO A 187 -8.93 4.59 -18.50
CA PRO A 187 -10.18 4.78 -17.75
C PRO A 187 -11.44 4.25 -18.47
N LEU A 188 -11.45 4.16 -19.78
CA LEU A 188 -12.53 3.51 -20.54
C LEU A 188 -12.76 2.05 -20.10
N ARG A 189 -11.72 1.34 -19.65
CA ARG A 189 -11.86 -0.02 -19.10
C ARG A 189 -12.57 -0.01 -17.74
N MET A 190 -12.29 0.99 -16.91
CA MET A 190 -13.03 1.19 -15.64
C MET A 190 -14.48 1.53 -15.92
N ALA A 191 -14.74 2.43 -16.88
CA ALA A 191 -16.09 2.76 -17.32
C ALA A 191 -16.85 1.50 -17.80
N TYR A 192 -16.19 0.62 -18.56
CA TYR A 192 -16.77 -0.66 -18.96
C TYR A 192 -17.13 -1.53 -17.76
N GLY A 193 -16.22 -1.68 -16.78
CA GLY A 193 -16.47 -2.46 -15.58
C GLY A 193 -17.66 -1.94 -14.77
N VAL A 194 -17.80 -0.63 -14.62
CA VAL A 194 -18.95 0.00 -13.97
C VAL A 194 -20.24 -0.25 -14.75
N LEU A 195 -20.24 -0.05 -16.06
CA LEU A 195 -21.40 -0.30 -16.90
C LEU A 195 -21.84 -1.77 -16.86
N TRP A 196 -20.88 -2.69 -16.82
CA TRP A 196 -21.11 -4.13 -16.74
C TRP A 196 -21.75 -4.50 -15.39
N GLU A 197 -21.20 -4.05 -14.28
CA GLU A 197 -21.69 -4.37 -12.92
C GLU A 197 -23.11 -3.90 -12.66
N TYR A 198 -23.47 -2.73 -13.21
CA TYR A 198 -24.79 -2.17 -13.04
C TYR A 198 -25.79 -2.47 -14.16
N ASP A 199 -25.45 -3.41 -15.06
CA ASP A 199 -26.29 -3.81 -16.21
C ASP A 199 -26.68 -2.64 -17.11
N LEU A 200 -25.71 -1.75 -17.37
CA LEU A 200 -25.90 -0.51 -18.13
C LEU A 200 -25.27 -0.53 -19.53
N LEU A 201 -24.74 -1.65 -19.99
CA LEU A 201 -24.07 -1.76 -21.31
C LEU A 201 -25.02 -1.44 -22.46
N GLU A 202 -26.32 -1.78 -22.34
CA GLU A 202 -27.34 -1.48 -23.35
C GLU A 202 -27.99 -0.10 -23.15
N HIS A 203 -27.62 0.64 -22.11
CA HIS A 203 -28.17 1.97 -21.87
C HIS A 203 -27.69 2.96 -22.96
N PRO A 204 -28.56 3.82 -23.53
CA PRO A 204 -28.16 4.75 -24.58
C PRO A 204 -26.96 5.64 -24.22
N GLY A 205 -26.78 5.98 -22.93
CA GLY A 205 -25.64 6.75 -22.44
C GLY A 205 -24.29 6.02 -22.51
N ALA A 206 -24.29 4.68 -22.63
CA ALA A 206 -23.07 3.88 -22.76
C ALA A 206 -22.49 3.90 -24.19
N ALA A 207 -23.29 4.21 -25.19
CA ALA A 207 -22.93 4.07 -26.59
C ALA A 207 -21.61 4.75 -26.96
N ARG A 208 -21.38 5.97 -26.48
CA ARG A 208 -20.14 6.72 -26.73
C ARG A 208 -18.92 6.01 -26.15
N THR A 209 -19.02 5.49 -24.94
CA THR A 209 -17.94 4.78 -24.24
C THR A 209 -17.62 3.47 -24.95
N LEU A 210 -18.65 2.72 -25.36
CA LEU A 210 -18.49 1.46 -26.09
C LEU A 210 -17.90 1.69 -27.49
N GLU A 211 -18.29 2.75 -28.18
CA GLU A 211 -17.72 3.16 -29.48
C GLU A 211 -16.23 3.53 -29.30
N ALA A 212 -15.87 4.28 -28.26
CA ALA A 212 -14.49 4.65 -27.97
C ALA A 212 -13.61 3.44 -27.60
N LEU A 213 -14.16 2.44 -26.90
CA LEU A 213 -13.47 1.19 -26.61
C LEU A 213 -13.29 0.33 -27.89
N GLY A 214 -14.25 0.35 -28.80
CA GLY A 214 -14.22 -0.46 -30.01
C GLY A 214 -14.01 -1.95 -29.71
N ALA A 215 -13.02 -2.58 -30.34
CA ALA A 215 -12.71 -4.00 -30.15
C ALA A 215 -12.27 -4.34 -28.70
N GLN A 216 -11.83 -3.37 -27.91
CA GLN A 216 -11.44 -3.61 -26.51
C GLN A 216 -12.64 -3.93 -25.61
N ALA A 217 -13.86 -3.55 -25.98
CA ALA A 217 -15.06 -3.89 -25.22
C ALA A 217 -15.22 -5.41 -25.06
N GLY A 218 -15.10 -6.17 -26.18
CA GLY A 218 -15.15 -7.63 -26.14
C GLY A 218 -13.98 -8.28 -25.35
N ILE A 219 -12.83 -7.61 -25.30
CA ILE A 219 -11.70 -8.07 -24.46
C ILE A 219 -12.06 -7.86 -22.99
N CYS A 220 -12.60 -6.71 -22.61
CA CYS A 220 -13.04 -6.43 -21.24
C CYS A 220 -14.10 -7.43 -20.78
N GLU A 221 -15.10 -7.71 -21.62
CA GLU A 221 -16.13 -8.72 -21.36
C GLU A 221 -15.52 -10.09 -21.10
N ALA A 222 -14.66 -10.58 -22.01
CA ALA A 222 -14.02 -11.88 -21.86
C ALA A 222 -13.14 -11.95 -20.59
N MET A 223 -12.47 -10.87 -20.21
CA MET A 223 -11.66 -10.81 -19.01
C MET A 223 -12.53 -10.89 -17.74
N ILE A 224 -13.66 -10.21 -17.71
CA ILE A 224 -14.61 -10.24 -16.60
C ILE A 224 -15.22 -11.64 -16.48
N ASP A 225 -15.76 -12.18 -17.57
CA ASP A 225 -16.42 -13.49 -17.59
C ASP A 225 -15.51 -14.65 -17.16
N GLN A 226 -14.23 -14.56 -17.51
CA GLN A 226 -13.23 -15.58 -17.19
C GLN A 226 -12.46 -15.29 -15.89
N GLY A 227 -12.65 -14.14 -15.27
CA GLY A 227 -11.90 -13.72 -14.09
C GLY A 227 -10.40 -13.54 -14.34
N ILE A 228 -10.00 -13.22 -15.58
CA ILE A 228 -8.59 -13.08 -15.96
C ILE A 228 -8.14 -11.64 -15.77
N ASN A 229 -7.16 -11.43 -14.87
CA ASN A 229 -6.58 -10.12 -14.57
C ASN A 229 -7.66 -9.02 -14.37
N THR A 230 -8.69 -9.37 -13.61
CA THR A 230 -9.85 -8.53 -13.36
C THR A 230 -10.13 -8.50 -11.85
N PRO A 231 -9.29 -7.84 -11.06
CA PRO A 231 -9.56 -7.67 -9.64
C PRO A 231 -10.85 -6.86 -9.44
N MET A 232 -11.55 -7.12 -8.33
CA MET A 232 -12.67 -6.30 -7.89
C MET A 232 -12.15 -5.09 -7.13
N THR A 233 -12.83 -3.94 -7.26
CA THR A 233 -12.42 -2.72 -6.58
C THR A 233 -13.60 -1.96 -5.99
N SER A 234 -13.42 -1.43 -4.78
CA SER A 234 -14.29 -0.44 -4.12
C SER A 234 -13.71 0.99 -4.19
N SER A 235 -12.61 1.19 -4.92
CA SER A 235 -11.86 2.44 -4.94
C SER A 235 -12.66 3.61 -5.51
N VAL A 236 -12.70 4.70 -4.75
CA VAL A 236 -13.27 5.98 -5.19
C VAL A 236 -12.43 6.58 -6.33
N GLY A 237 -11.11 6.45 -6.31
CA GLY A 237 -10.26 6.89 -7.41
C GLY A 237 -10.62 6.20 -8.72
N ARG A 238 -10.87 4.91 -8.70
CA ARG A 238 -11.32 4.14 -9.88
C ARG A 238 -12.73 4.53 -10.32
N LEU A 239 -13.59 4.91 -9.38
CA LEU A 239 -14.92 5.44 -9.70
C LEU A 239 -14.82 6.80 -10.41
N PHE A 240 -13.91 7.69 -9.97
CA PHE A 240 -13.62 8.94 -10.67
C PHE A 240 -13.08 8.71 -12.08
N ASP A 241 -12.16 7.75 -12.26
CA ASP A 241 -11.67 7.37 -13.59
C ASP A 241 -12.81 6.94 -14.51
N ALA A 242 -13.70 6.08 -14.02
CA ALA A 242 -14.88 5.63 -14.76
C ALA A 242 -15.81 6.79 -15.11
N ALA A 243 -16.14 7.65 -14.15
CA ALA A 243 -17.01 8.81 -14.35
C ALA A 243 -16.42 9.79 -15.36
N SER A 244 -15.13 10.09 -15.25
CA SER A 244 -14.41 10.96 -16.18
C SER A 244 -14.43 10.41 -17.60
N ALA A 245 -14.21 9.10 -17.78
CA ALA A 245 -14.28 8.44 -19.08
C ALA A 245 -15.70 8.45 -19.67
N LEU A 246 -16.72 8.16 -18.87
CA LEU A 246 -18.13 8.21 -19.27
C LEU A 246 -18.54 9.60 -19.73
N LEU A 247 -18.08 10.63 -19.04
CA LEU A 247 -18.33 12.03 -19.40
C LEU A 247 -17.47 12.49 -20.60
N GLY A 248 -16.44 11.72 -20.97
CA GLY A 248 -15.49 12.06 -22.02
C GLY A 248 -14.57 13.21 -21.65
N ILE A 249 -14.27 13.37 -20.36
CA ILE A 249 -13.37 14.39 -19.81
C ILE A 249 -11.93 13.91 -19.94
N CYS A 250 -11.63 12.71 -19.44
CA CYS A 250 -10.30 12.10 -19.49
C CYS A 250 -10.41 10.60 -19.81
N THR A 251 -9.82 10.18 -20.93
CA THR A 251 -9.79 8.78 -21.37
C THR A 251 -8.37 8.22 -21.44
N GLU A 252 -7.35 9.09 -21.41
CA GLU A 252 -5.93 8.77 -21.44
C GLU A 252 -5.19 9.70 -20.47
N PRO A 253 -5.19 9.41 -19.18
CA PRO A 253 -4.55 10.25 -18.17
C PRO A 253 -3.03 10.26 -18.34
N THR A 254 -2.42 11.42 -18.16
CA THR A 254 -0.96 11.62 -18.18
C THR A 254 -0.34 11.51 -16.80
N TYR A 255 -1.15 11.63 -15.75
CA TYR A 255 -0.75 11.44 -14.35
C TYR A 255 -1.92 10.85 -13.53
N GLU A 256 -1.61 10.27 -12.38
CA GLU A 256 -2.60 9.68 -11.49
C GLU A 256 -3.55 10.75 -10.92
N GLY A 257 -4.87 10.49 -11.01
CA GLY A 257 -5.90 11.39 -10.52
C GLY A 257 -6.29 12.52 -11.47
N GLU A 258 -5.78 12.54 -12.73
CA GLU A 258 -6.15 13.57 -13.71
C GLU A 258 -7.66 13.58 -14.02
N GLY A 259 -8.33 12.43 -13.89
CA GLY A 259 -9.76 12.28 -14.11
C GLY A 259 -10.63 12.82 -12.96
N ALA A 260 -10.06 13.05 -11.77
CA ALA A 260 -10.76 13.51 -10.59
C ALA A 260 -10.71 15.03 -10.49
#